data_237ed4320947f932cb3a310d9b7919c7
#
_entry.id   237ed4320947f932cb3a310d9b7919c7
#
_cell.length_a   1.000
_cell.length_b   1.000
_cell.length_c   1.000
_cell.angle_alpha   90.00
_cell.angle_beta   90.00
_cell.angle_gamma   90.00
#
_symmetry.space_group_name_H-M   'P 1'
#
loop_
_entity.id
_entity.type
_entity.pdbx_description
1 polymer ?
#
loop_
_entity_poly.entity_id
_entity_poly.type
_entity_poly.pdbx_seq_one_letter_code
_entity_poly.pdbx_strand_id
1 'polypeptide(L)'
;LSLVPLLPAADDQAAAARILAWTKTLSADEFEGRAPGTRGEDRTVAYLEEEFRKLGLKPGNPDGTFVQKVPLAGITSRATLGFRVGATEMPLTPINDFVGLSTRITTKVEGRASEVVFVGYGITAPEFAWDDYKGSDLRGKTVLMLINDPPVTNERGELDPAVFGGKAMTYYGRWTYKYEIAAKLGAAACIIIHETGPAAYPFGVVVSSWGRENFELRAPDNNAGHVGFSGWLTIDAAQRLIRSTGRDFAELKRAAARRDFRPVPLGATADFTVENTVRMVDSRNVVALVPG
;
A
#
# COMPACT_ATOMS: atom_id res chain seq x y z
N LEU A 1 -29.41 -7.83 32.30
CA LEU A 1 -28.17 -8.61 32.19
C LEU A 1 -28.52 -9.94 31.48
N SER A 2 -28.36 -9.97 30.13
CA SER A 2 -28.48 -11.19 29.33
C SER A 2 -27.20 -12.01 29.53
N LEU A 3 -27.35 -13.18 30.13
CA LEU A 3 -26.30 -14.20 30.16
C LEU A 3 -26.11 -14.71 28.72
N VAL A 4 -24.96 -14.34 28.11
CA VAL A 4 -24.46 -15.02 26.92
C VAL A 4 -24.05 -16.42 27.36
N PRO A 5 -24.61 -17.50 26.81
CA PRO A 5 -24.19 -18.86 27.16
C PRO A 5 -22.73 -19.03 26.70
N LEU A 6 -21.83 -19.33 27.63
CA LEU A 6 -20.49 -19.84 27.33
C LEU A 6 -20.67 -21.16 26.56
N LEU A 7 -20.19 -21.20 25.30
CA LEU A 7 -20.09 -22.45 24.54
C LEU A 7 -19.21 -23.44 25.31
N PRO A 8 -19.59 -24.72 25.39
CA PRO A 8 -18.81 -25.68 26.15
C PRO A 8 -17.44 -25.96 25.55
N ALA A 9 -16.43 -26.13 26.37
CA ALA A 9 -15.02 -26.34 26.00
C ALA A 9 -14.78 -27.50 25.00
N ALA A 10 -15.71 -28.44 24.86
CA ALA A 10 -15.66 -29.52 23.87
C ALA A 10 -15.86 -29.03 22.43
N ASP A 11 -16.61 -27.96 22.20
CA ASP A 11 -16.81 -27.36 20.88
C ASP A 11 -15.55 -26.61 20.41
N ASP A 12 -14.82 -25.98 21.33
CA ASP A 12 -13.60 -25.27 21.03
C ASP A 12 -12.46 -26.23 20.57
N GLN A 13 -12.33 -27.41 21.19
CA GLN A 13 -11.35 -28.40 20.76
C GLN A 13 -11.67 -28.98 19.37
N ALA A 14 -12.94 -29.26 19.10
CA ALA A 14 -13.37 -29.74 17.80
C ALA A 14 -13.19 -28.66 16.70
N ALA A 15 -13.45 -27.39 17.01
CA ALA A 15 -13.21 -26.28 16.11
C ALA A 15 -11.72 -26.08 15.83
N ALA A 16 -10.88 -26.13 16.86
CA ALA A 16 -9.43 -26.04 16.72
C ALA A 16 -8.84 -27.18 15.87
N ALA A 17 -9.34 -28.41 16.06
CA ALA A 17 -8.90 -29.57 15.25
C ALA A 17 -9.28 -29.42 13.78
N ARG A 18 -10.48 -28.90 13.45
CA ARG A 18 -10.90 -28.61 12.09
C ARG A 18 -10.03 -27.51 11.45
N ILE A 19 -9.82 -26.40 12.16
CA ILE A 19 -8.96 -25.31 11.67
C ILE A 19 -7.54 -25.83 11.37
N LEU A 20 -6.99 -26.63 12.26
CA LEU A 20 -5.67 -27.24 12.06
C LEU A 20 -5.64 -28.16 10.84
N ALA A 21 -6.68 -28.98 10.63
CA ALA A 21 -6.79 -29.86 9.47
C ALA A 21 -6.84 -29.06 8.16
N TRP A 22 -7.67 -28.02 8.08
CA TRP A 22 -7.72 -27.12 6.92
C TRP A 22 -6.40 -26.40 6.65
N THR A 23 -5.76 -25.92 7.73
CA THR A 23 -4.45 -25.27 7.63
C THR A 23 -3.39 -26.23 7.08
N LYS A 24 -3.34 -27.47 7.60
CA LYS A 24 -2.40 -28.51 7.10
C LYS A 24 -2.61 -28.79 5.62
N THR A 25 -3.86 -28.98 5.20
CA THR A 25 -4.20 -29.24 3.79
C THR A 25 -3.76 -28.04 2.92
N LEU A 26 -4.20 -26.84 3.26
CA LEU A 26 -3.90 -25.65 2.45
C LEU A 26 -2.41 -25.26 2.44
N SER A 27 -1.62 -25.71 3.41
CA SER A 27 -0.17 -25.45 3.46
C SER A 27 0.69 -26.59 2.88
N ALA A 28 0.07 -27.66 2.39
CA ALA A 28 0.80 -28.76 1.80
C ALA A 28 1.46 -28.39 0.44
N ASP A 29 2.55 -29.05 0.09
CA ASP A 29 3.39 -28.73 -1.07
C ASP A 29 2.62 -28.79 -2.40
N GLU A 30 1.62 -29.69 -2.49
CA GLU A 30 0.77 -29.80 -3.67
C GLU A 30 -0.04 -28.54 -4.00
N PHE A 31 -0.24 -27.65 -3.04
CA PHE A 31 -0.91 -26.35 -3.26
C PHE A 31 0.04 -25.26 -3.78
N GLU A 32 1.36 -25.55 -3.91
CA GLU A 32 2.34 -24.69 -4.61
C GLU A 32 2.31 -23.21 -4.19
N GLY A 33 1.97 -22.92 -2.91
CA GLY A 33 1.86 -21.57 -2.37
C GLY A 33 0.63 -20.77 -2.80
N ARG A 34 -0.26 -21.31 -3.66
CA ARG A 34 -1.59 -20.76 -4.01
C ARG A 34 -1.58 -19.38 -4.68
N ALA A 35 -0.53 -19.04 -5.42
CA ALA A 35 -0.45 -17.76 -6.11
C ALA A 35 -1.56 -17.62 -7.17
N PRO A 36 -2.09 -16.40 -7.41
CA PRO A 36 -3.11 -16.16 -8.43
C PRO A 36 -2.70 -16.65 -9.83
N GLY A 37 -3.63 -17.35 -10.51
CA GLY A 37 -3.42 -17.87 -11.86
C GLY A 37 -2.46 -19.07 -11.93
N THR A 38 -2.30 -19.82 -10.84
CA THR A 38 -1.48 -21.04 -10.80
C THR A 38 -2.33 -22.29 -10.52
N ARG A 39 -1.72 -23.48 -10.74
CA ARG A 39 -2.35 -24.75 -10.35
C ARG A 39 -2.67 -24.81 -8.85
N GLY A 40 -1.84 -24.16 -8.02
CA GLY A 40 -2.08 -24.05 -6.59
C GLY A 40 -3.36 -23.29 -6.27
N GLU A 41 -3.67 -22.20 -7.02
CA GLU A 41 -4.97 -21.53 -6.92
C GLU A 41 -6.12 -22.46 -7.34
N ASP A 42 -6.00 -23.16 -8.48
CA ASP A 42 -7.04 -24.08 -8.96
C ASP A 42 -7.42 -25.12 -7.90
N ARG A 43 -6.41 -25.72 -7.27
CA ARG A 43 -6.60 -26.69 -6.19
C ARG A 43 -7.23 -26.05 -4.94
N THR A 44 -6.79 -24.83 -4.61
CA THR A 44 -7.33 -24.09 -3.47
C THR A 44 -8.80 -23.78 -3.65
N VAL A 45 -9.19 -23.27 -4.80
CA VAL A 45 -10.59 -22.96 -5.13
C VAL A 45 -11.45 -24.21 -5.07
N ALA A 46 -11.00 -25.32 -5.70
CA ALA A 46 -11.74 -26.57 -5.67
C ALA A 46 -11.89 -27.13 -4.25
N TYR A 47 -10.83 -27.08 -3.45
CA TYR A 47 -10.87 -27.52 -2.06
C TYR A 47 -11.82 -26.69 -1.19
N LEU A 48 -11.75 -25.36 -1.29
CA LEU A 48 -12.64 -24.48 -0.53
C LEU A 48 -14.10 -24.65 -0.92
N GLU A 49 -14.38 -24.81 -2.20
CA GLU A 49 -15.73 -25.06 -2.71
C GLU A 49 -16.30 -26.38 -2.18
N GLU A 50 -15.49 -27.44 -2.12
CA GLU A 50 -15.88 -28.74 -1.54
C GLU A 50 -16.14 -28.61 -0.04
N GLU A 51 -15.27 -27.95 0.71
CA GLU A 51 -15.46 -27.72 2.16
C GLU A 51 -16.73 -26.91 2.45
N PHE A 52 -17.02 -25.87 1.67
CA PHE A 52 -18.26 -25.08 1.81
C PHE A 52 -19.50 -25.92 1.55
N ARG A 53 -19.47 -26.83 0.57
CA ARG A 53 -20.57 -27.80 0.35
C ARG A 53 -20.73 -28.78 1.51
N LYS A 54 -19.63 -29.32 2.07
CA LYS A 54 -19.66 -30.22 3.24
C LYS A 54 -20.25 -29.54 4.47
N LEU A 55 -20.01 -28.22 4.63
CA LEU A 55 -20.61 -27.41 5.69
C LEU A 55 -22.07 -27.05 5.45
N GLY A 56 -22.66 -27.43 4.32
CA GLY A 56 -24.07 -27.12 3.98
C GLY A 56 -24.29 -25.64 3.62
N LEU A 57 -23.22 -24.89 3.29
CA LEU A 57 -23.33 -23.51 2.89
C LEU A 57 -23.97 -23.38 1.50
N LYS A 58 -24.61 -22.23 1.26
CA LYS A 58 -25.17 -21.92 -0.06
C LYS A 58 -24.19 -21.10 -0.87
N PRO A 59 -24.19 -21.25 -2.24
CA PRO A 59 -23.42 -20.36 -3.10
C PRO A 59 -23.72 -18.89 -2.84
N GLY A 60 -22.65 -18.05 -2.77
CA GLY A 60 -22.78 -16.64 -2.47
C GLY A 60 -22.62 -15.73 -3.69
N ASN A 61 -22.19 -16.28 -4.84
CA ASN A 61 -22.07 -15.50 -6.05
C ASN A 61 -23.46 -15.32 -6.74
N PRO A 62 -23.77 -14.16 -7.33
CA PRO A 62 -25.07 -13.88 -7.94
C PRO A 62 -25.49 -14.85 -9.06
N ASP A 63 -24.55 -15.53 -9.71
CA ASP A 63 -24.82 -16.54 -10.74
C ASP A 63 -25.18 -17.93 -10.18
N GLY A 64 -25.30 -18.07 -8.86
CA GLY A 64 -25.63 -19.32 -8.18
C GLY A 64 -24.43 -20.26 -7.99
N THR A 65 -23.21 -19.81 -8.21
CA THR A 65 -21.98 -20.55 -7.95
C THR A 65 -21.26 -20.09 -6.68
N PHE A 66 -20.29 -20.86 -6.19
CA PHE A 66 -19.39 -20.44 -5.13
C PHE A 66 -18.25 -19.55 -5.63
N VAL A 67 -18.00 -19.51 -6.95
CA VAL A 67 -16.79 -18.94 -7.54
C VAL A 67 -17.09 -17.59 -8.17
N GLN A 68 -16.48 -16.54 -7.62
CA GLN A 68 -16.48 -15.19 -8.19
C GLN A 68 -15.18 -14.97 -8.96
N LYS A 69 -15.27 -14.64 -10.24
CA LYS A 69 -14.11 -14.29 -11.08
C LYS A 69 -13.56 -12.92 -10.67
N VAL A 70 -12.23 -12.84 -10.56
CA VAL A 70 -11.50 -11.62 -10.22
C VAL A 70 -10.45 -11.35 -11.30
N PRO A 71 -10.70 -10.41 -12.23
CA PRO A 71 -9.76 -10.11 -13.30
C PRO A 71 -8.57 -9.32 -12.72
N LEU A 72 -7.37 -9.90 -12.79
CA LEU A 72 -6.12 -9.30 -12.31
C LEU A 72 -5.14 -9.05 -13.45
N ALA A 73 -4.24 -8.10 -13.24
CA ALA A 73 -2.98 -7.97 -13.96
C ALA A 73 -1.84 -8.27 -12.99
N GLY A 74 -1.03 -9.28 -13.31
CA GLY A 74 0.26 -9.51 -12.63
C GLY A 74 1.31 -8.62 -13.27
N ILE A 75 1.97 -7.79 -12.47
CA ILE A 75 2.92 -6.77 -12.92
C ILE A 75 4.25 -6.99 -12.20
N THR A 76 5.32 -7.20 -12.98
CA THR A 76 6.69 -7.20 -12.48
C THR A 76 7.38 -5.93 -13.00
N SER A 77 7.83 -5.07 -12.08
CA SER A 77 8.41 -3.77 -12.41
C SER A 77 9.92 -3.76 -12.23
N ARG A 78 10.61 -3.04 -13.13
CA ARG A 78 12.00 -2.62 -12.96
C ARG A 78 12.03 -1.10 -12.99
N ALA A 79 12.44 -0.50 -11.87
CA ALA A 79 12.39 0.94 -11.70
C ALA A 79 13.80 1.56 -11.61
N THR A 80 13.95 2.74 -12.20
CA THR A 80 15.06 3.66 -11.95
C THR A 80 14.50 4.95 -11.35
N LEU A 81 15.28 5.57 -10.46
CA LEU A 81 14.94 6.84 -9.83
C LEU A 81 16.25 7.61 -9.56
N GLY A 82 16.25 8.89 -9.86
CA GLY A 82 17.31 9.81 -9.50
C GLY A 82 16.75 11.19 -9.21
N PHE A 83 17.46 11.94 -8.41
CA PHE A 83 17.16 13.34 -8.15
C PHE A 83 18.23 14.27 -8.70
N ARG A 84 17.84 15.53 -8.93
CA ARG A 84 18.76 16.60 -9.31
C ARG A 84 18.48 17.83 -8.46
N VAL A 85 19.54 18.44 -7.90
CA VAL A 85 19.46 19.69 -7.13
C VAL A 85 20.43 20.68 -7.79
N GLY A 86 19.91 21.71 -8.45
CA GLY A 86 20.71 22.57 -9.31
C GLY A 86 21.42 21.78 -10.40
N ALA A 87 22.75 21.84 -10.45
CA ALA A 87 23.58 21.07 -11.38
C ALA A 87 24.02 19.68 -10.86
N THR A 88 23.70 19.37 -9.59
CA THR A 88 24.17 18.14 -8.95
C THR A 88 23.15 17.00 -9.15
N GLU A 89 23.61 15.92 -9.75
CA GLU A 89 22.82 14.68 -9.88
C GLU A 89 23.02 13.80 -8.64
N MET A 90 21.94 13.19 -8.22
CA MET A 90 21.90 12.22 -7.13
C MET A 90 21.24 10.92 -7.63
N PRO A 91 22.01 10.03 -8.28
CA PRO A 91 21.52 8.73 -8.67
C PRO A 91 21.24 7.88 -7.44
N LEU A 92 20.20 7.05 -7.52
CA LEU A 92 19.80 6.12 -6.46
C LEU A 92 20.03 4.69 -6.90
N THR A 93 20.42 3.84 -5.95
CA THR A 93 20.63 2.41 -6.18
C THR A 93 19.35 1.67 -5.81
N PRO A 94 18.70 0.95 -6.76
CA PRO A 94 17.53 0.10 -6.46
C PRO A 94 17.83 -0.87 -5.32
N ILE A 95 16.81 -1.15 -4.49
CA ILE A 95 16.85 -2.02 -3.30
C ILE A 95 17.60 -1.38 -2.12
N ASN A 96 18.74 -0.74 -2.36
CA ASN A 96 19.54 -0.14 -1.29
C ASN A 96 18.99 1.23 -0.86
N ASP A 97 18.63 2.07 -1.82
CA ASP A 97 18.14 3.42 -1.56
C ASP A 97 16.61 3.50 -1.70
N PHE A 98 16.04 2.75 -2.64
CA PHE A 98 14.61 2.79 -2.94
C PHE A 98 14.09 1.48 -3.52
N VAL A 99 12.77 1.30 -3.47
CA VAL A 99 12.02 0.41 -4.34
C VAL A 99 10.94 1.22 -5.05
N GLY A 100 10.58 0.80 -6.27
CA GLY A 100 9.56 1.48 -7.05
C GLY A 100 8.87 0.55 -8.02
N LEU A 101 7.60 0.85 -8.32
CA LEU A 101 6.80 0.14 -9.30
C LEU A 101 5.77 1.08 -9.93
N SER A 102 5.11 0.61 -10.97
CA SER A 102 3.89 1.21 -11.48
C SER A 102 2.79 0.17 -11.57
N THR A 103 1.64 0.48 -11.00
CA THR A 103 0.42 -0.35 -11.07
C THR A 103 -0.44 -0.08 -12.30
N ARG A 104 0.02 0.82 -13.18
CA ARG A 104 -0.60 1.02 -14.50
C ARG A 104 -0.33 -0.19 -15.38
N ILE A 105 -1.35 -0.66 -16.08
CA ILE A 105 -1.27 -1.81 -17.00
C ILE A 105 -0.67 -1.31 -18.34
N THR A 106 0.63 -1.03 -18.31
CA THR A 106 1.42 -0.56 -19.45
C THR A 106 2.84 -1.09 -19.33
N THR A 107 3.56 -1.19 -20.44
CA THR A 107 4.93 -1.68 -20.47
C THR A 107 5.95 -0.68 -19.97
N LYS A 108 5.62 0.62 -19.98
CA LYS A 108 6.54 1.68 -19.56
C LYS A 108 5.81 2.87 -18.98
N VAL A 109 6.39 3.44 -17.91
CA VAL A 109 6.05 4.77 -17.37
C VAL A 109 7.35 5.53 -17.16
N GLU A 110 7.35 6.83 -17.49
CA GLU A 110 8.50 7.68 -17.24
C GLU A 110 8.10 9.11 -16.86
N GLY A 111 8.96 9.76 -16.08
CA GLY A 111 8.87 11.18 -15.76
C GLY A 111 10.25 11.80 -15.84
N ARG A 112 10.32 13.04 -16.35
CA ARG A 112 11.56 13.80 -16.52
C ARG A 112 11.42 15.15 -15.86
N ALA A 113 12.45 15.55 -15.12
CA ALA A 113 12.55 16.83 -14.43
C ALA A 113 11.29 17.19 -13.63
N SER A 114 10.62 16.17 -13.04
CA SER A 114 9.43 16.35 -12.23
C SER A 114 9.79 17.07 -10.93
N GLU A 115 9.21 18.24 -10.65
CA GLU A 115 9.48 19.00 -9.43
C GLU A 115 9.17 18.18 -8.18
N VAL A 116 10.11 18.14 -7.22
CA VAL A 116 9.95 17.40 -5.97
C VAL A 116 9.35 18.30 -4.88
N VAL A 117 8.21 17.91 -4.35
CA VAL A 117 7.50 18.64 -3.29
C VAL A 117 7.32 17.72 -2.07
N PHE A 118 7.83 18.16 -0.92
CA PHE A 118 7.54 17.49 0.35
C PHE A 118 6.16 17.93 0.82
N VAL A 119 5.26 16.97 1.01
CA VAL A 119 3.85 17.21 1.36
C VAL A 119 3.49 16.69 2.77
N GLY A 120 4.50 16.58 3.64
CA GLY A 120 4.28 16.10 5.00
C GLY A 120 3.75 14.68 5.03
N TYR A 121 2.66 14.46 5.77
CA TYR A 121 1.98 13.17 5.81
C TYR A 121 1.05 12.97 4.61
N GLY A 122 0.79 14.02 3.82
CA GLY A 122 0.00 13.96 2.60
C GLY A 122 -1.46 13.59 2.85
N ILE A 123 -2.08 14.18 3.85
CA ILE A 123 -3.43 13.83 4.31
C ILE A 123 -4.41 14.97 4.05
N THR A 124 -5.60 14.58 3.56
CA THR A 124 -6.81 15.41 3.60
C THR A 124 -7.87 14.63 4.39
N ALA A 125 -8.17 15.10 5.62
CA ALA A 125 -9.10 14.49 6.56
C ALA A 125 -10.00 15.57 7.17
N PRO A 126 -11.12 15.92 6.50
CA PRO A 126 -12.01 17.02 6.94
C PRO A 126 -12.56 16.81 8.35
N GLU A 127 -12.84 15.57 8.77
CA GLU A 127 -13.33 15.21 10.09
C GLU A 127 -12.35 15.56 11.22
N PHE A 128 -11.05 15.66 10.90
CA PHE A 128 -10.01 16.11 11.83
C PHE A 128 -9.60 17.58 11.58
N ALA A 129 -10.29 18.28 10.67
CA ALA A 129 -9.89 19.61 10.18
C ALA A 129 -8.42 19.62 9.70
N TRP A 130 -8.01 18.56 8.98
CA TRP A 130 -6.64 18.35 8.50
C TRP A 130 -6.57 18.41 6.97
N ASP A 131 -5.66 19.22 6.46
CA ASP A 131 -5.34 19.31 5.04
C ASP A 131 -3.89 19.72 4.88
N ASP A 132 -3.04 18.78 4.46
CA ASP A 132 -1.62 19.05 4.22
C ASP A 132 -1.39 19.84 2.92
N TYR A 133 -2.35 19.84 2.00
CA TYR A 133 -2.17 20.39 0.67
C TYR A 133 -2.57 21.85 0.51
N LYS A 134 -3.61 22.27 1.24
CA LYS A 134 -4.11 23.67 1.26
C LYS A 134 -4.26 24.31 -0.13
N GLY A 135 -4.81 23.51 -1.07
CA GLY A 135 -5.06 23.96 -2.45
C GLY A 135 -3.83 24.04 -3.34
N SER A 136 -2.68 23.50 -2.93
CA SER A 136 -1.47 23.48 -3.75
C SER A 136 -1.65 22.62 -5.01
N ASP A 137 -1.19 23.10 -6.16
CA ASP A 137 -1.19 22.34 -7.41
C ASP A 137 -0.01 21.35 -7.44
N LEU A 138 -0.34 20.06 -7.45
CA LEU A 138 0.65 18.97 -7.48
C LEU A 138 0.65 18.18 -8.80
N ARG A 139 -0.10 18.64 -9.82
CA ARG A 139 -0.17 17.96 -11.10
C ARG A 139 1.20 17.88 -11.76
N GLY A 140 1.56 16.67 -12.20
CA GLY A 140 2.84 16.38 -12.84
C GLY A 140 4.06 16.43 -11.92
N LYS A 141 3.88 16.68 -10.60
CA LYS A 141 4.98 16.74 -9.64
C LYS A 141 5.27 15.38 -9.02
N THR A 142 6.45 15.24 -8.46
CA THR A 142 6.85 14.14 -7.58
C THR A 142 6.59 14.54 -6.14
N VAL A 143 5.66 13.87 -5.48
CA VAL A 143 5.36 14.13 -4.07
C VAL A 143 6.16 13.20 -3.17
N LEU A 144 6.79 13.78 -2.14
CA LEU A 144 7.54 13.07 -1.11
C LEU A 144 6.74 13.13 0.20
N MET A 145 6.38 11.95 0.73
CA MET A 145 5.46 11.80 1.87
C MET A 145 6.09 11.05 3.03
N LEU A 146 5.69 11.38 4.24
CA LEU A 146 5.95 10.57 5.43
C LEU A 146 4.95 9.42 5.52
N ILE A 147 5.40 8.26 6.00
CA ILE A 147 4.52 7.13 6.36
C ILE A 147 3.81 7.41 7.69
N ASN A 148 2.68 6.76 7.93
CA ASN A 148 1.85 6.88 9.13
C ASN A 148 1.01 8.17 9.16
N ASP A 149 0.33 8.38 10.28
CA ASP A 149 -0.46 9.57 10.61
C ASP A 149 0.40 10.62 11.30
N PRO A 150 0.01 11.91 11.24
CA PRO A 150 0.66 12.95 12.03
C PRO A 150 0.57 12.65 13.54
N PRO A 151 1.68 12.74 14.31
CA PRO A 151 1.67 12.49 15.74
C PRO A 151 1.13 13.70 16.51
N VAL A 152 -0.18 13.94 16.37
CA VAL A 152 -0.86 15.04 17.08
C VAL A 152 -0.95 14.70 18.56
N THR A 153 -0.53 15.64 19.41
CA THR A 153 -0.56 15.48 20.87
C THR A 153 -1.63 16.34 21.51
N ASN A 154 -2.19 15.84 22.62
CA ASN A 154 -3.07 16.58 23.51
C ASN A 154 -2.26 17.56 24.41
N GLU A 155 -2.95 18.29 25.30
CA GLU A 155 -2.33 19.24 26.24
C GLU A 155 -1.31 18.58 27.20
N ARG A 156 -1.36 17.28 27.39
CA ARG A 156 -0.43 16.51 28.23
C ARG A 156 0.82 16.04 27.47
N GLY A 157 0.91 16.33 26.15
CA GLY A 157 1.99 15.87 25.30
C GLY A 157 1.89 14.39 24.89
N GLU A 158 0.75 13.73 25.15
CA GLU A 158 0.46 12.38 24.74
C GLU A 158 -0.25 12.39 23.37
N LEU A 159 -0.09 11.32 22.56
CA LEU A 159 -0.83 11.20 21.31
C LEU A 159 -2.33 11.27 21.57
N ASP A 160 -3.02 12.17 20.87
CA ASP A 160 -4.44 12.41 21.03
C ASP A 160 -5.26 11.32 20.33
N PRO A 161 -5.98 10.45 21.08
CA PRO A 161 -6.79 9.40 20.47
C PRO A 161 -7.99 9.92 19.67
N ALA A 162 -8.41 11.18 19.91
CA ALA A 162 -9.47 11.83 19.15
C ALA A 162 -9.00 12.29 17.74
N VAL A 163 -7.69 12.33 17.50
CA VAL A 163 -7.12 12.76 16.23
C VAL A 163 -6.27 11.62 15.65
N PHE A 164 -6.64 11.11 14.49
CA PHE A 164 -5.98 9.97 13.83
C PHE A 164 -5.82 8.72 14.71
N GLY A 165 -6.72 8.51 15.71
CA GLY A 165 -6.70 7.31 16.55
C GLY A 165 -5.50 7.18 17.49
N GLY A 166 -4.72 8.24 17.71
CA GLY A 166 -3.58 8.25 18.61
C GLY A 166 -2.45 7.32 18.21
N LYS A 167 -2.28 6.18 18.90
CA LYS A 167 -1.23 5.19 18.59
C LYS A 167 -1.59 4.24 17.43
N ALA A 168 -2.89 4.12 17.11
CA ALA A 168 -3.33 3.26 16.02
C ALA A 168 -3.14 3.97 14.68
N MET A 169 -2.59 3.26 13.69
CA MET A 169 -2.52 3.78 12.33
C MET A 169 -3.91 3.77 11.70
N THR A 170 -4.42 4.94 11.28
CA THR A 170 -5.67 5.04 10.54
C THR A 170 -5.47 4.69 9.06
N TYR A 171 -6.55 4.72 8.27
CA TYR A 171 -6.42 4.56 6.82
C TYR A 171 -5.53 5.63 6.18
N TYR A 172 -5.56 6.85 6.70
CA TYR A 172 -4.72 7.96 6.22
C TYR A 172 -3.23 7.71 6.39
N GLY A 173 -2.84 6.97 7.42
CA GLY A 173 -1.44 6.58 7.67
C GLY A 173 -0.93 5.47 6.75
N ARG A 174 -1.82 4.74 6.09
CA ARG A 174 -1.44 3.60 5.25
C ARG A 174 -0.80 4.04 3.93
N TRP A 175 0.15 3.25 3.46
CA TRP A 175 0.83 3.50 2.19
C TRP A 175 -0.13 3.49 0.97
N THR A 176 -1.19 2.69 1.01
CA THR A 176 -2.24 2.65 -0.03
C THR A 176 -2.89 4.01 -0.20
N TYR A 177 -3.33 4.63 0.91
CA TYR A 177 -3.90 5.97 0.87
C TYR A 177 -2.95 7.01 0.26
N LYS A 178 -1.63 6.92 0.55
CA LYS A 178 -0.64 7.87 0.03
C LYS A 178 -0.59 7.86 -1.50
N TYR A 179 -0.63 6.67 -2.11
CA TYR A 179 -0.65 6.56 -3.57
C TYR A 179 -1.99 6.97 -4.17
N GLU A 180 -3.10 6.63 -3.52
CA GLU A 180 -4.44 7.03 -3.96
C GLU A 180 -4.63 8.54 -3.97
N ILE A 181 -4.25 9.22 -2.90
CA ILE A 181 -4.39 10.69 -2.83
C ILE A 181 -3.44 11.39 -3.82
N ALA A 182 -2.22 10.88 -4.00
CA ALA A 182 -1.28 11.40 -5.00
C ALA A 182 -1.85 11.28 -6.42
N ALA A 183 -2.46 10.14 -6.75
CA ALA A 183 -3.13 9.92 -8.02
C ALA A 183 -4.31 10.89 -8.20
N LYS A 184 -5.15 11.05 -7.17
CA LYS A 184 -6.29 11.98 -7.17
C LYS A 184 -5.86 13.43 -7.39
N LEU A 185 -4.69 13.83 -6.90
CA LEU A 185 -4.11 15.17 -7.08
C LEU A 185 -3.33 15.32 -8.40
N GLY A 186 -3.27 14.26 -9.22
CA GLY A 186 -2.60 14.29 -10.51
C GLY A 186 -1.08 14.31 -10.42
N ALA A 187 -0.49 13.89 -9.30
CA ALA A 187 0.96 13.78 -9.16
C ALA A 187 1.53 12.74 -10.16
N ALA A 188 2.72 13.02 -10.72
CA ALA A 188 3.40 12.08 -11.61
C ALA A 188 4.00 10.90 -10.85
N ALA A 189 4.51 11.17 -9.65
CA ALA A 189 5.11 10.18 -8.78
C ALA A 189 4.74 10.43 -7.32
N CYS A 190 4.62 9.35 -6.54
CA CYS A 190 4.50 9.40 -5.10
C CYS A 190 5.60 8.53 -4.47
N ILE A 191 6.40 9.14 -3.61
CA ILE A 191 7.51 8.48 -2.93
C ILE A 191 7.30 8.62 -1.43
N ILE A 192 7.23 7.49 -0.73
CA ILE A 192 7.05 7.44 0.72
C ILE A 192 8.42 7.29 1.38
N ILE A 193 8.74 8.16 2.33
CA ILE A 193 9.93 8.02 3.18
C ILE A 193 9.67 6.90 4.19
N HIS A 194 10.51 5.87 4.14
CA HIS A 194 10.42 4.76 5.07
C HIS A 194 11.18 5.07 6.36
N GLU A 195 10.44 5.04 7.46
CA GLU A 195 10.98 5.06 8.82
C GLU A 195 10.50 3.79 9.54
N THR A 196 11.42 2.97 10.05
CA THR A 196 11.11 1.66 10.66
C THR A 196 10.09 1.76 11.81
N GLY A 197 10.22 2.75 12.69
CA GLY A 197 9.29 2.94 13.80
C GLY A 197 7.87 3.28 13.32
N PRO A 198 7.66 4.37 12.55
CA PRO A 198 6.35 4.74 12.01
C PRO A 198 5.73 3.67 11.09
N ALA A 199 6.52 2.98 10.27
CA ALA A 199 6.05 1.91 9.40
C ALA A 199 5.69 0.63 10.16
N ALA A 200 6.26 0.42 11.36
CA ALA A 200 6.17 -0.78 12.18
C ALA A 200 6.84 -2.04 11.58
N TYR A 201 7.69 -1.88 10.56
CA TYR A 201 8.50 -2.95 9.96
C TYR A 201 9.77 -2.37 9.31
N PRO A 202 10.84 -3.19 9.18
CA PRO A 202 12.07 -2.77 8.53
C PRO A 202 11.91 -2.64 7.01
N PHE A 203 12.78 -1.85 6.35
CA PHE A 203 12.75 -1.63 4.90
C PHE A 203 12.85 -2.93 4.07
N GLY A 204 13.50 -3.96 4.59
CA GLY A 204 13.58 -5.28 3.96
C GLY A 204 12.21 -5.93 3.67
N VAL A 205 11.17 -5.59 4.45
CA VAL A 205 9.78 -6.04 4.17
C VAL A 205 9.27 -5.40 2.89
N VAL A 206 9.55 -4.11 2.68
CA VAL A 206 9.16 -3.40 1.45
C VAL A 206 9.91 -4.00 0.25
N VAL A 207 11.22 -4.23 0.39
CA VAL A 207 12.04 -4.86 -0.65
C VAL A 207 11.47 -6.22 -1.07
N SER A 208 11.16 -7.08 -0.10
CA SER A 208 10.63 -8.42 -0.38
C SER A 208 9.24 -8.40 -1.01
N SER A 209 8.42 -7.40 -0.69
CA SER A 209 7.06 -7.26 -1.22
C SER A 209 7.04 -6.66 -2.63
N TRP A 210 7.89 -5.67 -2.89
CA TRP A 210 7.91 -4.90 -4.14
C TRP A 210 8.89 -5.45 -5.20
N GLY A 211 9.84 -6.27 -4.79
CA GLY A 211 10.83 -6.91 -5.67
C GLY A 211 10.30 -8.12 -6.45
N ARG A 212 9.00 -8.40 -6.39
CA ARG A 212 8.34 -9.54 -7.06
C ARG A 212 7.13 -9.08 -7.87
N GLU A 213 6.46 -10.03 -8.53
CA GLU A 213 5.19 -9.77 -9.19
C GLU A 213 4.13 -9.28 -8.19
N ASN A 214 3.49 -8.18 -8.51
CA ASN A 214 2.36 -7.61 -7.78
C ASN A 214 1.08 -7.74 -8.63
N PHE A 215 -0.07 -7.88 -7.97
CA PHE A 215 -1.35 -8.06 -8.63
C PHE A 215 -2.24 -6.86 -8.40
N GLU A 216 -2.84 -6.37 -9.49
CA GLU A 216 -3.81 -5.28 -9.48
C GLU A 216 -5.13 -5.71 -10.14
N LEU A 217 -6.25 -5.18 -9.65
CA LEU A 217 -7.51 -5.31 -10.35
C LEU A 217 -7.43 -4.60 -11.70
N ARG A 218 -7.94 -5.25 -12.75
CA ARG A 218 -8.01 -4.64 -14.08
C ARG A 218 -9.16 -3.63 -14.13
N ALA A 219 -8.84 -2.35 -14.26
CA ALA A 219 -9.81 -1.32 -14.59
C ALA A 219 -9.96 -1.17 -16.12
N PRO A 220 -11.11 -0.68 -16.62
CA PRO A 220 -11.34 -0.49 -18.05
C PRO A 220 -10.34 0.45 -18.73
N ASP A 221 -9.76 1.39 -17.98
CA ASP A 221 -8.76 2.36 -18.43
C ASP A 221 -7.31 1.84 -18.33
N ASN A 222 -7.12 0.54 -18.09
CA ASN A 222 -5.80 -0.05 -17.81
C ASN A 222 -5.09 0.59 -16.62
N ASN A 223 -5.85 0.97 -15.61
CA ASN A 223 -5.36 1.61 -14.37
C ASN A 223 -4.62 2.94 -14.65
N ALA A 224 -4.97 3.65 -15.73
CA ALA A 224 -4.35 4.93 -16.11
C ALA A 224 -4.56 6.00 -15.03
N GLY A 225 -5.63 5.88 -14.23
CA GLY A 225 -5.92 6.73 -13.09
C GLY A 225 -4.98 6.56 -11.89
N HIS A 226 -4.15 5.50 -11.83
CA HIS A 226 -3.16 5.33 -10.76
C HIS A 226 -1.98 6.30 -10.93
N VAL A 227 -1.26 6.58 -9.84
CA VAL A 227 -0.03 7.38 -9.94
C VAL A 227 1.01 6.66 -10.82
N GLY A 228 1.75 7.41 -11.62
CA GLY A 228 2.68 6.81 -12.59
C GLY A 228 3.83 6.03 -11.96
N PHE A 229 4.40 6.57 -10.90
CA PHE A 229 5.46 5.94 -10.11
C PHE A 229 5.04 5.90 -8.64
N SER A 230 4.97 4.72 -8.08
CA SER A 230 4.83 4.46 -6.65
C SER A 230 6.17 4.01 -6.10
N GLY A 231 6.68 4.65 -5.06
CA GLY A 231 7.99 4.32 -4.52
C GLY A 231 8.11 4.46 -3.01
N TRP A 232 9.09 3.74 -2.46
CA TRP A 232 9.57 3.93 -1.11
C TRP A 232 11.04 4.33 -1.17
N LEU A 233 11.41 5.31 -0.37
CA LEU A 233 12.77 5.81 -0.22
C LEU A 233 13.24 5.50 1.19
N THR A 234 14.46 4.98 1.34
CA THR A 234 15.06 4.80 2.67
C THR A 234 15.22 6.15 3.36
N ILE A 235 15.20 6.14 4.70
CA ILE A 235 15.41 7.36 5.49
C ILE A 235 16.75 8.02 5.16
N ASP A 236 17.80 7.23 4.95
CA ASP A 236 19.14 7.74 4.62
C ASP A 236 19.16 8.46 3.26
N ALA A 237 18.52 7.87 2.23
CA ALA A 237 18.42 8.51 0.92
C ALA A 237 17.55 9.78 0.96
N ALA A 238 16.45 9.76 1.73
CA ALA A 238 15.60 10.93 1.95
C ALA A 238 16.37 12.08 2.64
N GLN A 239 17.13 11.76 3.69
CA GLN A 239 17.95 12.75 4.41
C GLN A 239 19.06 13.31 3.52
N ARG A 240 19.70 12.49 2.69
CA ARG A 240 20.69 12.97 1.71
C ARG A 240 20.06 13.96 0.72
N LEU A 241 18.90 13.62 0.15
CA LEU A 241 18.16 14.50 -0.75
C LEU A 241 17.82 15.83 -0.07
N ILE A 242 17.16 15.79 1.10
CA ILE A 242 16.69 16.98 1.80
C ILE A 242 17.89 17.87 2.19
N ARG A 243 18.99 17.29 2.68
CA ARG A 243 20.19 18.02 3.03
C ARG A 243 20.84 18.70 1.81
N SER A 244 20.84 18.04 0.63
CA SER A 244 21.38 18.62 -0.59
C SER A 244 20.60 19.86 -1.05
N THR A 245 19.35 20.02 -0.61
CA THR A 245 18.52 21.22 -0.85
C THR A 245 18.74 22.34 0.18
N GLY A 246 19.68 22.16 1.11
CA GLY A 246 19.94 23.13 2.20
C GLY A 246 18.92 23.08 3.32
N ARG A 247 18.10 22.02 3.41
CA ARG A 247 17.04 21.85 4.42
C ARG A 247 17.38 20.75 5.43
N ASP A 248 16.70 20.76 6.57
CA ASP A 248 16.82 19.74 7.60
C ASP A 248 15.55 18.85 7.63
N PHE A 249 15.75 17.53 7.61
CA PHE A 249 14.64 16.56 7.63
C PHE A 249 13.83 16.63 8.92
N ALA A 250 14.48 16.79 10.07
CA ALA A 250 13.78 16.82 11.36
C ALA A 250 12.92 18.09 11.49
N GLU A 251 13.37 19.22 10.91
CA GLU A 251 12.56 20.44 10.84
C GLU A 251 11.34 20.25 9.94
N LEU A 252 11.50 19.69 8.76
CA LEU A 252 10.38 19.37 7.85
C LEU A 252 9.38 18.43 8.51
N LYS A 253 9.86 17.39 9.20
CA LYS A 253 9.02 16.43 9.91
C LYS A 253 8.25 17.09 11.07
N ARG A 254 8.91 17.96 11.85
CA ARG A 254 8.21 18.72 12.93
C ARG A 254 7.16 19.66 12.36
N ALA A 255 7.46 20.34 11.26
CA ALA A 255 6.49 21.20 10.58
C ALA A 255 5.29 20.40 10.07
N ALA A 256 5.51 19.22 9.50
CA ALA A 256 4.46 18.34 8.98
C ALA A 256 3.49 17.82 10.06
N ALA A 257 3.89 17.81 11.33
CA ALA A 257 3.03 17.44 12.45
C ALA A 257 2.05 18.55 12.88
N ARG A 258 2.05 19.70 12.20
CA ARG A 258 1.24 20.86 12.57
C ARG A 258 0.12 21.09 11.56
N ARG A 259 -1.03 21.55 12.04
CA ARG A 259 -2.21 21.86 11.21
C ARG A 259 -1.97 22.99 10.20
N ASP A 260 -1.04 23.90 10.47
CA ASP A 260 -0.67 25.01 9.58
C ASP A 260 0.37 24.64 8.53
N PHE A 261 0.83 23.38 8.50
CA PHE A 261 1.76 22.88 7.49
C PHE A 261 1.27 23.18 6.07
N ARG A 262 2.21 23.47 5.17
CA ARG A 262 1.99 23.63 3.73
C ARG A 262 3.03 22.85 2.95
N PRO A 263 2.71 22.36 1.74
CA PRO A 263 3.68 21.72 0.88
C PRO A 263 4.93 22.57 0.66
N VAL A 264 6.08 21.92 0.70
CA VAL A 264 7.39 22.57 0.60
C VAL A 264 8.07 22.12 -0.69
N PRO A 265 8.14 22.97 -1.74
CA PRO A 265 9.01 22.71 -2.88
C PRO A 265 10.47 22.58 -2.43
N LEU A 266 11.11 21.48 -2.82
CA LEU A 266 12.48 21.21 -2.36
C LEU A 266 13.56 21.87 -3.22
N GLY A 267 13.19 22.45 -4.37
CA GLY A 267 14.18 22.95 -5.33
C GLY A 267 14.95 21.80 -6.00
N ALA A 268 14.37 20.62 -5.99
CA ALA A 268 14.88 19.43 -6.63
C ALA A 268 13.92 18.94 -7.71
N THR A 269 14.45 18.20 -8.68
CA THR A 269 13.64 17.46 -9.67
C THR A 269 13.95 15.98 -9.60
N ALA A 270 12.98 15.16 -10.01
CA ALA A 270 13.10 13.70 -10.11
C ALA A 270 13.01 13.26 -11.57
N ASP A 271 13.89 12.33 -11.93
CA ASP A 271 13.81 11.53 -13.15
C ASP A 271 13.54 10.10 -12.76
N PHE A 272 12.54 9.47 -13.37
CA PHE A 272 12.20 8.08 -13.11
C PHE A 272 11.75 7.35 -14.36
N THR A 273 12.00 6.05 -14.39
CA THR A 273 11.45 5.14 -15.40
C THR A 273 11.03 3.84 -14.71
N VAL A 274 9.88 3.31 -15.11
CA VAL A 274 9.42 1.97 -14.72
C VAL A 274 9.15 1.17 -15.99
N GLU A 275 9.81 0.03 -16.12
CA GLU A 275 9.55 -0.96 -17.15
C GLU A 275 8.77 -2.12 -16.53
N ASN A 276 7.60 -2.43 -17.09
CA ASN A 276 6.71 -3.46 -16.60
C ASN A 276 6.66 -4.66 -17.55
N THR A 277 6.75 -5.86 -16.98
CA THR A 277 6.25 -7.07 -17.61
C THR A 277 4.87 -7.34 -17.06
N VAL A 278 3.87 -7.41 -17.93
CA VAL A 278 2.46 -7.55 -17.56
C VAL A 278 1.92 -8.88 -18.09
N ARG A 279 1.22 -9.62 -17.22
CA ARG A 279 0.40 -10.77 -17.63
C ARG A 279 -1.03 -10.62 -17.10
N MET A 280 -2.01 -11.03 -17.90
CA MET A 280 -3.41 -11.03 -17.49
C MET A 280 -3.71 -12.34 -16.75
N VAL A 281 -4.42 -12.23 -15.63
CA VAL A 281 -4.76 -13.34 -14.75
C VAL A 281 -6.24 -13.27 -14.41
N ASP A 282 -6.95 -14.37 -14.56
CA ASP A 282 -8.32 -14.54 -14.05
C ASP A 282 -8.22 -15.33 -12.74
N SER A 283 -8.15 -14.60 -11.63
CA SER A 283 -8.18 -15.16 -10.28
C SER A 283 -9.62 -15.35 -9.79
N ARG A 284 -9.79 -15.91 -8.61
CA ARG A 284 -11.10 -16.31 -8.11
C ARG A 284 -11.22 -16.09 -6.59
N ASN A 285 -12.37 -15.61 -6.15
CA ASN A 285 -12.80 -15.72 -4.76
C ASN A 285 -13.77 -16.90 -4.62
N VAL A 286 -13.77 -17.55 -3.47
CA VAL A 286 -14.81 -18.52 -3.10
C VAL A 286 -15.73 -17.86 -2.08
N VAL A 287 -17.01 -17.72 -2.43
CA VAL A 287 -18.01 -16.95 -1.68
C VAL A 287 -19.18 -17.82 -1.32
N ALA A 288 -19.57 -17.83 -0.04
CA ALA A 288 -20.70 -18.59 0.46
C ALA A 288 -21.63 -17.72 1.34
N LEU A 289 -22.88 -18.13 1.44
CA LEU A 289 -23.89 -17.55 2.32
C LEU A 289 -24.15 -18.48 3.49
N VAL A 290 -24.15 -17.90 4.68
CA VAL A 290 -24.73 -18.50 5.88
C VAL A 290 -26.13 -17.89 6.03
N PRO A 291 -27.22 -18.67 5.83
CA PRO A 291 -28.57 -18.14 6.05
C PRO A 291 -28.73 -17.74 7.52
N GLY A 292 -29.30 -16.57 7.77
CA GLY A 292 -29.67 -16.13 9.11
C GLY A 292 -30.94 -16.84 9.60
#